data_a4abd423806688233061725048e7e983
#
_entry.id   a4abd423806688233061725048e7e983
#
_cell.length_a   1.000
_cell.length_b   1.000
_cell.length_c   1.000
_cell.angle_alpha   90.00
_cell.angle_beta   90.00
_cell.angle_gamma   90.00
#
_symmetry.space_group_name_H-M   'P 1'
#
loop_
_entity.id
_entity.type
_entity.pdbx_description
1 polymer ?
#
loop_
_entity_poly.entity_id
_entity_poly.type
_entity_poly.pdbx_seq_one_letter_code
_entity_poly.pdbx_strand_id
1 'polypeptide(L)'
;VQEPIKGKHDWVYDLDITSMYPSCIMSLNISPETKMGKIEGWNPEEFLRKDNKKTYSITNNGKVISRLSETELKKFLEGKKLSVATNGVMYRSDKDGLLPALLRKWFDERVEYRKLAKKFFEEGDKEKSDYFERRQYLQKVVLNSLYGVLGLAVFRFYDLDNAEATTLTGQSLIKFTKKIANSYYNKELNDTENHCIYIDTDSVFYSATPLVRKRFPEVDITNEDTMSKSILEIASEVQEYLNQGYNYFAKKFCNLDKHRFDIKQEVIAKSGIFVTKKRYGLKIINDNGKKVDKMMVKGLDTVRSSFPTAMKEMLSKLLEDMLMNVPQKELDKFIINFKDSMKLMDFKKISIPTSVKGITKYQMKSGALFQGFKLGTPIHVKSALYYNDFLKYNKIPARYSQIFNGEKIRWVYLKQNPLNLDTIAYKGHEDPPQILNFIRKYINPEKLYKQVLHKKIMMLYEALGWDEPTDSSKTLERFF
;
A
#
# COMPACT_ATOMS: atom_id res chain seq x y z
N VAL A 1 10.02 0.92 -0.48
CA VAL A 1 9.24 0.45 -1.65
C VAL A 1 10.09 0.57 -2.90
N GLN A 2 10.28 -0.52 -3.65
CA GLN A 2 10.96 -0.54 -4.95
C GLN A 2 9.92 -0.55 -6.07
N GLU A 3 10.34 -0.29 -7.33
CA GLU A 3 9.49 -0.58 -8.48
C GLU A 3 9.34 -2.10 -8.61
N PRO A 4 8.13 -2.62 -8.89
CA PRO A 4 7.95 -4.03 -9.14
C PRO A 4 8.52 -4.45 -10.50
N ILE A 5 8.79 -5.73 -10.66
CA ILE A 5 8.86 -6.35 -11.98
C ILE A 5 7.42 -6.35 -12.50
N LYS A 6 7.12 -5.40 -13.40
CA LYS A 6 5.76 -5.19 -13.93
C LYS A 6 5.27 -6.43 -14.67
N GLY A 7 3.98 -6.65 -14.64
CA GLY A 7 3.34 -7.73 -15.35
C GLY A 7 2.59 -8.70 -14.47
N LYS A 8 2.23 -9.82 -15.08
CA LYS A 8 1.60 -10.95 -14.42
C LYS A 8 2.65 -11.97 -14.02
N HIS A 9 2.54 -12.43 -12.78
CA HIS A 9 3.40 -13.48 -12.21
C HIS A 9 2.51 -14.57 -11.63
N ASP A 10 2.86 -15.81 -11.91
CA ASP A 10 2.14 -16.97 -11.38
C ASP A 10 2.81 -17.48 -10.11
N TRP A 11 2.02 -18.09 -9.23
CA TRP A 11 2.46 -18.73 -8.02
C TRP A 11 3.32 -17.84 -7.13
N VAL A 12 2.75 -16.68 -6.80
CA VAL A 12 3.41 -15.68 -5.97
C VAL A 12 3.17 -15.96 -4.51
N TYR A 13 4.22 -15.93 -3.71
CA TYR A 13 4.10 -15.92 -2.25
C TYR A 13 4.81 -14.70 -1.68
N ASP A 14 4.36 -14.28 -0.51
CA ASP A 14 5.01 -13.21 0.23
C ASP A 14 5.76 -13.73 1.45
N LEU A 15 6.66 -12.89 1.93
CA LEU A 15 7.32 -12.99 3.21
C LEU A 15 7.23 -11.60 3.86
N ASP A 16 6.53 -11.51 5.00
CA ASP A 16 6.23 -10.25 5.69
C ASP A 16 6.99 -10.15 7.02
N ILE A 17 7.64 -9.00 7.26
CA ILE A 17 8.36 -8.76 8.51
C ILE A 17 7.35 -8.40 9.60
N THR A 18 7.25 -9.26 10.59
CA THR A 18 6.29 -9.14 11.69
C THR A 18 6.43 -7.80 12.42
N SER A 19 5.45 -6.91 12.24
CA SER A 19 5.41 -5.59 12.89
C SER A 19 6.74 -4.83 12.76
N MET A 20 7.26 -4.66 11.54
CA MET A 20 8.62 -4.17 11.26
C MET A 20 9.02 -2.92 12.06
N TYR A 21 8.22 -1.85 12.07
CA TYR A 21 8.57 -0.63 12.79
C TYR A 21 8.55 -0.80 14.31
N PRO A 22 7.54 -1.41 14.94
CA PRO A 22 7.60 -1.79 16.34
C PRO A 22 8.81 -2.67 16.67
N SER A 23 9.15 -3.63 15.81
CA SER A 23 10.31 -4.50 15.99
C SER A 23 11.64 -3.73 15.94
N CYS A 24 11.77 -2.73 15.06
CA CYS A 24 12.93 -1.81 15.03
C CYS A 24 13.02 -1.02 16.34
N ILE A 25 11.92 -0.42 16.80
CA ILE A 25 11.90 0.38 18.04
C ILE A 25 12.28 -0.48 19.24
N MET A 26 11.70 -1.67 19.38
CA MET A 26 11.97 -2.58 20.48
C MET A 26 13.38 -3.16 20.46
N SER A 27 13.90 -3.51 19.27
CA SER A 27 15.23 -4.10 19.11
C SER A 27 16.34 -3.10 19.39
N LEU A 28 16.22 -1.91 18.81
CA LEU A 28 17.22 -0.83 18.97
C LEU A 28 17.08 -0.06 20.27
N ASN A 29 16.00 -0.29 21.02
CA ASN A 29 15.66 0.47 22.22
C ASN A 29 15.43 1.97 21.94
N ILE A 30 14.72 2.29 20.85
CA ILE A 30 14.48 3.67 20.41
C ILE A 30 13.50 4.36 21.36
N SER A 31 14.02 5.35 22.12
CA SER A 31 13.23 6.21 23.01
C SER A 31 14.05 7.50 23.27
N PRO A 32 13.41 8.64 23.55
CA PRO A 32 14.14 9.89 23.79
C PRO A 32 15.21 9.77 24.89
N GLU A 33 14.90 9.10 26.00
CA GLU A 33 15.78 8.95 27.17
C GLU A 33 16.87 7.89 26.99
N THR A 34 16.78 7.05 25.97
CA THR A 34 17.82 6.06 25.66
C THR A 34 18.80 6.53 24.58
N LYS A 35 18.50 7.65 23.91
CA LYS A 35 19.34 8.27 22.87
C LYS A 35 20.64 8.81 23.46
N MET A 36 21.79 8.32 22.97
CA MET A 36 23.12 8.63 23.48
C MET A 36 23.94 9.55 22.58
N GLY A 37 23.49 9.79 21.38
CA GLY A 37 24.18 10.58 20.35
C GLY A 37 24.08 9.97 18.98
N LYS A 38 24.86 10.51 18.05
CA LYS A 38 24.81 10.13 16.63
C LYS A 38 26.22 10.01 16.06
N ILE A 39 26.45 8.98 15.26
CA ILE A 39 27.66 8.82 14.46
C ILE A 39 27.42 9.53 13.12
N GLU A 40 28.16 10.58 12.85
CA GLU A 40 28.02 11.36 11.62
C GLU A 40 28.49 10.59 10.39
N GLY A 41 27.71 10.66 9.31
CA GLY A 41 28.04 9.98 8.07
C GLY A 41 28.08 8.46 8.19
N TRP A 42 27.30 7.90 9.12
CA TRP A 42 27.24 6.46 9.38
C TRP A 42 26.74 5.69 8.15
N ASN A 43 27.50 4.66 7.78
CA ASN A 43 27.11 3.68 6.80
C ASN A 43 27.56 2.30 7.30
N PRO A 44 26.63 1.41 7.70
CA PRO A 44 26.98 0.11 8.25
C PRO A 44 27.69 -0.81 7.25
N GLU A 45 27.39 -0.73 5.94
CA GLU A 45 28.06 -1.53 4.92
C GLU A 45 29.52 -1.08 4.75
N GLU A 46 29.80 0.22 4.78
CA GLU A 46 31.16 0.78 4.74
C GLU A 46 31.95 0.41 6.00
N PHE A 47 31.32 0.52 7.16
CA PHE A 47 31.91 0.16 8.45
C PHE A 47 32.33 -1.31 8.54
N LEU A 48 31.64 -2.20 7.83
CA LEU A 48 31.96 -3.63 7.83
C LEU A 48 33.04 -4.04 6.80
N ARG A 49 33.55 -3.10 5.99
CA ARG A 49 34.66 -3.39 5.04
C ARG A 49 35.97 -3.54 5.77
N LYS A 50 36.77 -4.53 5.37
CA LYS A 50 38.07 -4.84 6.01
C LYS A 50 39.12 -3.71 5.92
N ASP A 51 39.02 -2.87 4.89
CA ASP A 51 39.99 -1.80 4.60
C ASP A 51 39.50 -0.41 5.02
N ASN A 52 38.62 -0.33 5.99
CA ASN A 52 38.04 0.91 6.45
C ASN A 52 39.04 1.71 7.29
N LYS A 53 39.57 2.80 6.75
CA LYS A 53 40.47 3.75 7.44
C LYS A 53 39.77 5.03 7.90
N LYS A 54 38.44 5.04 7.90
CA LYS A 54 37.64 6.22 8.21
C LYS A 54 37.67 6.56 9.70
N THR A 55 37.70 7.85 9.99
CA THR A 55 37.47 8.38 11.34
C THR A 55 36.01 8.78 11.48
N TYR A 56 35.37 8.36 12.55
CA TYR A 56 33.96 8.58 12.84
C TYR A 56 33.81 9.67 13.92
N SER A 57 33.06 10.70 13.61
CA SER A 57 32.70 11.75 14.57
C SER A 57 31.41 11.37 15.30
N ILE A 58 31.46 11.37 16.62
CA ILE A 58 30.27 11.19 17.45
C ILE A 58 29.78 12.57 17.89
N THR A 59 28.49 12.82 17.66
CA THR A 59 27.85 14.07 18.06
C THR A 59 26.76 13.84 19.10
N ASN A 60 26.57 14.82 19.97
CA ASN A 60 25.43 14.89 20.90
C ASN A 60 24.92 16.34 20.90
N ASN A 61 23.63 16.52 20.68
CA ASN A 61 23.01 17.85 20.54
C ASN A 61 23.78 18.77 19.58
N GLY A 62 24.20 18.21 18.43
CA GLY A 62 24.91 18.92 17.35
C GLY A 62 26.38 19.28 17.66
N LYS A 63 26.91 18.89 18.83
CA LYS A 63 28.33 19.10 19.17
C LYS A 63 29.12 17.82 19.05
N VAL A 64 30.29 17.87 18.39
CA VAL A 64 31.22 16.73 18.33
C VAL A 64 31.78 16.48 19.71
N ILE A 65 31.56 15.28 20.25
CA ILE A 65 32.04 14.84 21.57
C ILE A 65 33.24 13.90 21.49
N SER A 66 33.42 13.21 20.35
CA SER A 66 34.56 12.31 20.14
C SER A 66 34.81 12.09 18.65
N ARG A 67 36.04 11.69 18.33
CA ARG A 67 36.44 11.21 17.00
C ARG A 67 37.20 9.90 17.17
N LEU A 68 36.69 8.83 16.56
CA LEU A 68 37.17 7.47 16.78
C LEU A 68 37.51 6.80 15.46
N SER A 69 38.59 6.04 15.43
CA SER A 69 38.85 5.07 14.37
C SER A 69 37.83 3.93 14.41
N GLU A 70 37.78 3.10 13.37
CA GLU A 70 36.88 1.93 13.33
C GLU A 70 37.04 1.04 14.57
N THR A 71 38.28 0.72 14.94
CA THR A 71 38.61 -0.18 16.07
C THR A 71 38.17 0.43 17.39
N GLU A 72 38.43 1.72 17.61
CA GLU A 72 38.01 2.45 18.80
C GLU A 72 36.47 2.53 18.87
N LEU A 73 35.81 2.80 17.75
CA LEU A 73 34.34 2.85 17.70
C LEU A 73 33.72 1.48 18.04
N LYS A 74 34.26 0.37 17.55
CA LYS A 74 33.80 -0.99 17.93
C LYS A 74 33.92 -1.19 19.46
N LYS A 75 35.07 -0.92 20.03
CA LYS A 75 35.29 -1.02 21.47
C LYS A 75 34.35 -0.10 22.27
N PHE A 76 34.14 1.10 21.78
CA PHE A 76 33.21 2.06 22.37
C PHE A 76 31.76 1.55 22.38
N LEU A 77 31.25 1.06 21.25
CA LEU A 77 29.89 0.54 21.13
C LEU A 77 29.67 -0.69 22.03
N GLU A 78 30.61 -1.63 22.03
CA GLU A 78 30.55 -2.83 22.88
C GLU A 78 30.67 -2.50 24.37
N GLY A 79 31.64 -1.72 24.73
CA GLY A 79 31.92 -1.35 26.13
C GLY A 79 30.78 -0.53 26.77
N LYS A 80 30.10 0.28 26.00
CA LYS A 80 28.94 1.08 26.43
C LYS A 80 27.61 0.37 26.24
N LYS A 81 27.60 -0.84 25.67
CA LYS A 81 26.37 -1.58 25.31
C LYS A 81 25.39 -0.73 24.52
N LEU A 82 25.84 -0.18 23.38
CA LEU A 82 25.07 0.69 22.53
C LEU A 82 24.60 -0.04 21.29
N SER A 83 23.31 0.08 20.96
CA SER A 83 22.79 -0.23 19.63
C SER A 83 23.00 0.95 18.68
N VAL A 84 23.07 0.68 17.38
CA VAL A 84 23.23 1.71 16.35
C VAL A 84 22.15 1.54 15.29
N ALA A 85 21.36 2.58 15.07
CA ALA A 85 20.38 2.62 13.99
C ALA A 85 21.06 2.95 12.64
N THR A 86 20.40 2.67 11.53
CA THR A 86 20.95 2.92 10.19
C THR A 86 21.27 4.39 9.92
N ASN A 87 20.61 5.34 10.60
CA ASN A 87 20.94 6.77 10.51
C ASN A 87 22.09 7.19 11.43
N GLY A 88 22.75 6.26 12.12
CA GLY A 88 23.87 6.49 13.02
C GLY A 88 23.49 6.88 14.44
N VAL A 89 22.21 7.00 14.77
CA VAL A 89 21.79 7.28 16.16
C VAL A 89 22.05 6.08 17.03
N MET A 90 22.65 6.33 18.19
CA MET A 90 23.02 5.31 19.18
C MET A 90 22.04 5.33 20.33
N TYR A 91 21.65 4.15 20.80
CA TYR A 91 20.79 3.98 21.97
C TYR A 91 21.45 3.05 22.98
N ARG A 92 21.28 3.34 24.25
CA ARG A 92 21.71 2.43 25.34
C ARG A 92 20.84 1.16 25.32
N SER A 93 21.43 0.00 25.56
CA SER A 93 20.75 -1.29 25.59
C SER A 93 20.79 -1.99 26.95
N ASP A 94 21.34 -1.32 27.97
CA ASP A 94 21.44 -1.81 29.36
C ASP A 94 20.18 -1.56 30.19
N LYS A 95 19.33 -0.62 29.76
CA LYS A 95 18.06 -0.27 30.43
C LYS A 95 16.98 -0.03 29.37
N ASP A 96 15.82 -0.64 29.54
CA ASP A 96 14.69 -0.46 28.65
C ASP A 96 14.19 0.99 28.64
N GLY A 97 13.98 1.50 27.42
CA GLY A 97 13.29 2.76 27.19
C GLY A 97 11.79 2.63 27.39
N LEU A 98 11.13 3.78 27.67
CA LEU A 98 9.68 3.85 27.88
C LEU A 98 8.90 3.32 26.66
N LEU A 99 9.26 3.78 25.44
CA LEU A 99 8.55 3.42 24.23
C LEU A 99 8.72 1.94 23.86
N PRO A 100 9.93 1.34 23.89
CA PRO A 100 10.13 -0.08 23.74
C PRO A 100 9.40 -0.94 24.76
N ALA A 101 9.41 -0.54 26.04
CA ALA A 101 8.71 -1.26 27.10
C ALA A 101 7.18 -1.27 26.88
N LEU A 102 6.62 -0.13 26.47
CA LEU A 102 5.21 0.00 26.15
C LEU A 102 4.82 -0.86 24.94
N LEU A 103 5.63 -0.82 23.88
CA LEU A 103 5.39 -1.65 22.67
C LEU A 103 5.47 -3.14 22.98
N ARG A 104 6.42 -3.59 23.85
CA ARG A 104 6.51 -4.98 24.29
C ARG A 104 5.22 -5.40 24.99
N LYS A 105 4.77 -4.62 25.96
CA LYS A 105 3.51 -4.90 26.66
C LYS A 105 2.34 -5.07 25.71
N TRP A 106 2.15 -4.13 24.78
CA TRP A 106 1.06 -4.19 23.82
C TRP A 106 1.18 -5.35 22.82
N PHE A 107 2.41 -5.70 22.45
CA PHE A 107 2.67 -6.85 21.58
C PHE A 107 2.31 -8.16 22.28
N ASP A 108 2.73 -8.32 23.53
CA ASP A 108 2.48 -9.53 24.31
C ASP A 108 0.97 -9.70 24.62
N GLU A 109 0.29 -8.61 25.00
CA GLU A 109 -1.18 -8.57 25.13
C GLU A 109 -1.89 -8.98 23.83
N ARG A 110 -1.40 -8.49 22.68
CA ARG A 110 -1.97 -8.87 21.39
C ARG A 110 -1.82 -10.36 21.10
N VAL A 111 -0.66 -10.93 21.40
CA VAL A 111 -0.41 -12.37 21.23
C VAL A 111 -1.36 -13.18 22.11
N GLU A 112 -1.58 -12.75 23.34
CA GLU A 112 -2.52 -13.38 24.28
C GLU A 112 -3.97 -13.31 23.75
N TYR A 113 -4.43 -12.12 23.34
CA TYR A 113 -5.77 -11.95 22.76
C TYR A 113 -6.00 -12.82 21.52
N ARG A 114 -4.99 -12.99 20.67
CA ARG A 114 -5.08 -13.91 19.50
C ARG A 114 -5.24 -15.37 19.95
N LYS A 115 -4.52 -15.80 20.99
CA LYS A 115 -4.65 -17.16 21.54
C LYS A 115 -6.05 -17.38 22.12
N LEU A 116 -6.56 -16.40 22.87
CA LEU A 116 -7.90 -16.47 23.45
C LEU A 116 -8.99 -16.45 22.39
N ALA A 117 -8.88 -15.61 21.37
CA ALA A 117 -9.82 -15.58 20.24
C ALA A 117 -9.90 -16.93 19.54
N LYS A 118 -8.74 -17.57 19.27
CA LYS A 118 -8.68 -18.89 18.66
C LYS A 118 -9.29 -19.95 19.57
N LYS A 119 -8.94 -19.96 20.86
CA LYS A 119 -9.47 -20.90 21.84
C LYS A 119 -11.00 -20.85 21.90
N PHE A 120 -11.59 -19.67 22.08
CA PHE A 120 -13.05 -19.53 22.16
C PHE A 120 -13.75 -19.83 20.84
N PHE A 121 -13.09 -19.62 19.71
CA PHE A 121 -13.59 -20.07 18.41
C PHE A 121 -13.68 -21.60 18.33
N GLU A 122 -12.65 -22.32 18.79
CA GLU A 122 -12.60 -23.76 18.83
C GLU A 122 -13.62 -24.35 19.83
N GLU A 123 -13.90 -23.63 20.92
CA GLU A 123 -14.92 -24.00 21.92
C GLU A 123 -16.36 -23.63 21.46
N GLY A 124 -16.55 -23.00 20.30
CA GLY A 124 -17.86 -22.59 19.78
C GLY A 124 -18.44 -21.32 20.42
N ASP A 125 -17.71 -20.64 21.32
CA ASP A 125 -18.11 -19.37 21.95
C ASP A 125 -17.76 -18.20 21.02
N LYS A 126 -18.65 -17.97 20.06
CA LYS A 126 -18.46 -16.91 19.05
C LYS A 126 -18.38 -15.52 19.65
N GLU A 127 -19.15 -15.24 20.70
CA GLU A 127 -19.19 -13.90 21.31
C GLU A 127 -17.84 -13.54 21.94
N LYS A 128 -17.25 -14.45 22.73
CA LYS A 128 -15.92 -14.24 23.30
C LYS A 128 -14.84 -14.22 22.24
N SER A 129 -14.93 -15.09 21.23
CA SER A 129 -14.00 -15.10 20.11
C SER A 129 -13.98 -13.73 19.43
N ASP A 130 -15.14 -13.19 19.05
CA ASP A 130 -15.28 -11.87 18.42
C ASP A 130 -14.82 -10.72 19.34
N TYR A 131 -15.03 -10.85 20.65
CA TYR A 131 -14.53 -9.86 21.63
C TYR A 131 -12.99 -9.79 21.61
N PHE A 132 -12.31 -10.94 21.72
CA PHE A 132 -10.84 -10.98 21.74
C PHE A 132 -10.25 -10.65 20.37
N GLU A 133 -10.94 -10.97 19.27
CA GLU A 133 -10.53 -10.56 17.92
C GLU A 133 -10.55 -9.03 17.76
N ARG A 134 -11.57 -8.36 18.28
CA ARG A 134 -11.61 -6.88 18.32
C ARG A 134 -10.51 -6.30 19.20
N ARG A 135 -10.22 -6.91 20.35
CA ARG A 135 -9.16 -6.46 21.26
C ARG A 135 -7.78 -6.57 20.60
N GLN A 136 -7.45 -7.72 19.98
CA GLN A 136 -6.17 -7.87 19.29
C GLN A 136 -6.03 -6.91 18.10
N TYR A 137 -7.14 -6.61 17.41
CA TYR A 137 -7.13 -5.64 16.31
C TYR A 137 -6.84 -4.23 16.81
N LEU A 138 -7.43 -3.79 17.93
CA LEU A 138 -7.13 -2.51 18.55
C LEU A 138 -5.64 -2.42 18.94
N GLN A 139 -5.07 -3.47 19.53
CA GLN A 139 -3.64 -3.50 19.86
C GLN A 139 -2.76 -3.40 18.60
N LYS A 140 -3.15 -4.05 17.49
CA LYS A 140 -2.45 -3.89 16.20
C LYS A 140 -2.44 -2.44 15.73
N VAL A 141 -3.58 -1.75 15.84
CA VAL A 141 -3.68 -0.33 15.44
C VAL A 141 -2.77 0.54 16.31
N VAL A 142 -2.81 0.37 17.64
CA VAL A 142 -2.01 1.16 18.58
C VAL A 142 -0.51 0.92 18.36
N LEU A 143 -0.07 -0.33 18.23
CA LEU A 143 1.31 -0.71 17.92
C LEU A 143 1.85 0.00 16.67
N ASN A 144 1.06 -0.02 15.59
CA ASN A 144 1.49 0.58 14.32
C ASN A 144 1.40 2.12 14.32
N SER A 145 0.58 2.70 15.21
CA SER A 145 0.41 4.16 15.30
C SER A 145 1.55 4.85 16.03
N LEU A 146 2.22 4.16 16.97
CA LEU A 146 3.28 4.79 17.79
C LEU A 146 4.43 5.33 16.92
N TYR A 147 4.86 4.57 15.90
CA TYR A 147 5.85 5.07 14.97
C TYR A 147 5.39 6.37 14.28
N GLY A 148 4.14 6.42 13.80
CA GLY A 148 3.60 7.58 13.08
C GLY A 148 3.60 8.86 13.90
N VAL A 149 3.43 8.77 15.21
CA VAL A 149 3.42 9.95 16.09
C VAL A 149 4.82 10.43 16.48
N LEU A 150 5.88 9.59 16.39
CA LEU A 150 7.27 10.03 16.65
C LEU A 150 7.71 11.14 15.69
N GLY A 151 7.21 11.15 14.46
CA GLY A 151 7.46 12.19 13.47
C GLY A 151 6.47 13.36 13.50
N LEU A 152 5.54 13.43 14.45
CA LEU A 152 4.51 14.45 14.55
C LEU A 152 4.91 15.53 15.56
N ALA A 153 5.18 16.75 15.09
CA ALA A 153 5.72 17.85 15.88
C ALA A 153 4.91 18.24 17.15
N VAL A 154 3.60 17.90 17.18
CA VAL A 154 2.74 18.14 18.36
C VAL A 154 2.76 16.99 19.37
N PHE A 155 3.45 15.89 19.07
CA PHE A 155 3.54 14.76 19.98
C PHE A 155 4.58 15.01 21.08
N ARG A 156 4.27 14.63 22.32
CA ARG A 156 5.13 14.86 23.50
C ARG A 156 6.55 14.28 23.33
N PHE A 157 6.67 13.13 22.65
CA PHE A 157 7.95 12.45 22.41
C PHE A 157 8.42 12.60 20.97
N TYR A 158 8.04 13.71 20.30
CA TYR A 158 8.53 14.05 18.98
C TYR A 158 10.06 14.10 18.96
N ASP A 159 10.65 13.31 18.10
CA ASP A 159 12.09 13.32 17.81
C ASP A 159 12.31 12.80 16.40
N LEU A 160 12.76 13.67 15.51
CA LEU A 160 12.94 13.35 14.10
C LEU A 160 14.01 12.27 13.89
N ASP A 161 15.12 12.30 14.66
CA ASP A 161 16.16 11.28 14.60
C ASP A 161 15.62 9.90 14.97
N ASN A 162 14.73 9.81 15.98
CA ASN A 162 14.08 8.55 16.38
C ASN A 162 13.12 8.03 15.31
N ALA A 163 12.37 8.93 14.67
CA ALA A 163 11.50 8.58 13.57
C ALA A 163 12.30 8.07 12.36
N GLU A 164 13.39 8.76 12.00
CA GLU A 164 14.30 8.35 10.93
C GLU A 164 15.04 7.05 11.28
N ALA A 165 15.51 6.87 12.51
CA ALA A 165 16.14 5.64 12.97
C ALA A 165 15.23 4.42 12.73
N THR A 166 13.95 4.55 13.06
CA THR A 166 12.96 3.50 12.85
C THR A 166 12.79 3.16 11.38
N THR A 167 12.57 4.18 10.52
CA THR A 167 12.29 3.96 9.10
C THR A 167 13.51 3.52 8.31
N LEU A 168 14.66 4.14 8.54
CA LEU A 168 15.88 3.79 7.80
C LEU A 168 16.40 2.42 8.20
N THR A 169 16.26 2.02 9.47
CA THR A 169 16.59 0.64 9.88
C THR A 169 15.64 -0.37 9.25
N GLY A 170 14.32 -0.09 9.21
CA GLY A 170 13.36 -0.92 8.48
C GLY A 170 13.68 -1.02 6.99
N GLN A 171 14.08 0.09 6.35
CA GLN A 171 14.52 0.07 4.94
C GLN A 171 15.79 -0.77 4.73
N SER A 172 16.77 -0.68 5.63
CA SER A 172 17.98 -1.50 5.56
C SER A 172 17.65 -2.98 5.75
N LEU A 173 16.77 -3.30 6.70
CA LEU A 173 16.35 -4.67 6.97
C LEU A 173 15.64 -5.29 5.75
N ILE A 174 14.68 -4.61 5.13
CA ILE A 174 13.98 -5.17 3.96
C ILE A 174 14.88 -5.28 2.73
N LYS A 175 15.83 -4.36 2.54
CA LYS A 175 16.86 -4.48 1.48
C LYS A 175 17.79 -5.67 1.74
N PHE A 176 18.19 -5.87 2.98
CA PHE A 176 18.97 -7.03 3.38
C PHE A 176 18.20 -8.33 3.16
N THR A 177 16.91 -8.36 3.53
CA THR A 177 15.99 -9.48 3.25
C THR A 177 15.97 -9.85 1.78
N LYS A 178 15.76 -8.87 0.89
CA LYS A 178 15.82 -9.08 -0.56
C LYS A 178 17.16 -9.69 -0.99
N LYS A 179 18.27 -9.13 -0.50
CA LYS A 179 19.62 -9.55 -0.87
C LYS A 179 19.87 -11.02 -0.52
N ILE A 180 19.55 -11.42 0.71
CA ILE A 180 19.80 -12.79 1.16
C ILE A 180 18.79 -13.79 0.58
N ALA A 181 17.53 -13.40 0.37
CA ALA A 181 16.56 -14.24 -0.32
C ALA A 181 16.94 -14.48 -1.78
N ASN A 182 17.39 -13.45 -2.52
CA ASN A 182 17.94 -13.64 -3.86
C ASN A 182 19.17 -14.54 -3.85
N SER A 183 20.07 -14.40 -2.86
CA SER A 183 21.25 -15.31 -2.76
C SER A 183 20.84 -16.76 -2.55
N TYR A 184 19.75 -17.00 -1.79
CA TYR A 184 19.17 -18.34 -1.63
C TYR A 184 18.65 -18.89 -2.96
N TYR A 185 17.84 -18.11 -3.68
CA TYR A 185 17.32 -18.48 -5.00
C TYR A 185 18.43 -18.75 -6.00
N ASN A 186 19.42 -17.85 -6.10
CA ASN A 186 20.53 -17.96 -7.03
C ASN A 186 21.39 -19.22 -6.76
N LYS A 187 21.63 -19.53 -5.47
CA LYS A 187 22.32 -20.75 -5.09
C LYS A 187 21.53 -21.99 -5.51
N GLU A 188 20.24 -22.00 -5.23
CA GLU A 188 19.38 -23.13 -5.60
C GLU A 188 19.23 -23.29 -7.11
N LEU A 189 19.05 -22.20 -7.85
CA LEU A 189 18.80 -22.22 -9.29
C LEU A 189 20.09 -22.23 -10.12
N ASN A 190 21.24 -21.97 -9.49
CA ASN A 190 22.54 -21.82 -10.12
C ASN A 190 22.57 -20.70 -11.18
N ASP A 191 22.01 -19.54 -10.80
CA ASP A 191 21.95 -18.32 -11.61
C ASP A 191 22.38 -17.07 -10.81
N THR A 192 22.23 -15.86 -11.39
CA THR A 192 22.54 -14.58 -10.76
C THR A 192 21.41 -13.57 -10.94
N GLU A 193 20.20 -14.08 -11.20
CA GLU A 193 19.04 -13.27 -11.54
C GLU A 193 18.39 -12.60 -10.31
N ASN A 194 17.53 -11.62 -10.58
CA ASN A 194 16.70 -11.00 -9.55
C ASN A 194 15.34 -11.68 -9.49
N HIS A 195 15.14 -12.56 -8.53
CA HIS A 195 13.90 -13.31 -8.33
C HIS A 195 12.84 -12.54 -7.51
N CYS A 196 13.22 -11.42 -6.86
CA CYS A 196 12.29 -10.61 -6.10
C CYS A 196 11.38 -9.80 -7.05
N ILE A 197 10.09 -10.13 -7.07
CA ILE A 197 9.10 -9.44 -7.90
C ILE A 197 8.84 -8.03 -7.37
N TYR A 198 8.62 -7.90 -6.05
CA TYR A 198 8.22 -6.64 -5.46
C TYR A 198 8.55 -6.56 -3.97
N ILE A 199 8.71 -5.32 -3.48
CA ILE A 199 8.84 -5.01 -2.04
C ILE A 199 7.79 -3.96 -1.69
N ASP A 200 6.89 -4.28 -0.75
CA ASP A 200 5.92 -3.32 -0.22
C ASP A 200 6.14 -3.07 1.28
N THR A 201 6.98 -2.10 1.59
CA THR A 201 7.29 -1.64 2.96
C THR A 201 7.99 -2.70 3.81
N ASP A 202 7.28 -3.73 4.25
CA ASP A 202 7.69 -4.80 5.16
C ASP A 202 7.58 -6.20 4.54
N SER A 203 7.01 -6.31 3.35
CA SER A 203 6.86 -7.58 2.64
C SER A 203 7.69 -7.65 1.35
N VAL A 204 8.17 -8.86 1.03
CA VAL A 204 8.84 -9.21 -0.23
C VAL A 204 8.03 -10.29 -0.94
N PHE A 205 7.92 -10.17 -2.27
CA PHE A 205 7.14 -11.07 -3.11
C PHE A 205 8.06 -11.82 -4.07
N TYR A 206 7.87 -13.14 -4.15
CA TYR A 206 8.65 -14.05 -5.01
C TYR A 206 7.71 -14.96 -5.81
N SER A 207 8.12 -15.34 -7.03
CA SER A 207 7.50 -16.48 -7.71
C SER A 207 8.11 -17.78 -7.19
N ALA A 208 7.26 -18.72 -6.79
CA ALA A 208 7.69 -20.03 -6.35
C ALA A 208 8.00 -20.99 -7.52
N THR A 209 7.44 -20.70 -8.71
CA THR A 209 7.51 -21.60 -9.87
C THR A 209 8.92 -22.08 -10.20
N PRO A 210 10.00 -21.25 -10.21
CA PRO A 210 11.32 -21.72 -10.53
C PRO A 210 11.84 -22.78 -9.56
N LEU A 211 11.64 -22.57 -8.26
CA LEU A 211 12.08 -23.52 -7.22
C LEU A 211 11.22 -24.79 -7.21
N VAL A 212 9.90 -24.66 -7.40
CA VAL A 212 9.01 -25.83 -7.49
C VAL A 212 9.41 -26.73 -8.65
N ARG A 213 9.60 -26.16 -9.84
CA ARG A 213 10.03 -26.94 -11.03
C ARG A 213 11.36 -27.67 -10.83
N LYS A 214 12.29 -27.09 -10.07
CA LYS A 214 13.58 -27.69 -9.79
C LYS A 214 13.51 -28.79 -8.75
N ARG A 215 12.78 -28.57 -7.66
CA ARG A 215 12.75 -29.48 -6.50
C ARG A 215 11.69 -30.54 -6.61
N PHE A 216 10.58 -30.24 -7.26
CA PHE A 216 9.40 -31.10 -7.39
C PHE A 216 8.97 -31.19 -8.86
N PRO A 217 9.81 -31.75 -9.75
CA PRO A 217 9.53 -31.77 -11.19
C PRO A 217 8.26 -32.54 -11.55
N GLU A 218 7.79 -33.44 -10.68
CA GLU A 218 6.57 -34.23 -10.83
C GLU A 218 5.28 -33.45 -10.45
N VAL A 219 5.41 -32.28 -9.81
CA VAL A 219 4.23 -31.52 -9.37
C VAL A 219 3.55 -30.87 -10.55
N ASP A 220 2.28 -31.19 -10.73
CA ASP A 220 1.42 -30.51 -11.68
C ASP A 220 1.18 -29.06 -11.23
N ILE A 221 1.77 -28.12 -11.97
CA ILE A 221 1.68 -26.68 -11.71
C ILE A 221 0.26 -26.13 -11.89
N THR A 222 -0.67 -26.89 -12.47
CA THR A 222 -2.07 -26.49 -12.63
C THR A 222 -2.90 -26.87 -11.42
N ASN A 223 -2.44 -27.80 -10.61
CA ASN A 223 -3.13 -28.27 -9.42
C ASN A 223 -2.81 -27.38 -8.20
N GLU A 224 -3.82 -26.67 -7.70
CA GLU A 224 -3.68 -25.71 -6.61
C GLU A 224 -3.26 -26.32 -5.28
N ASP A 225 -3.73 -27.52 -4.97
CA ASP A 225 -3.47 -28.17 -3.67
C ASP A 225 -2.03 -28.69 -3.59
N THR A 226 -1.53 -29.32 -4.66
CA THR A 226 -0.14 -29.80 -4.72
C THR A 226 0.84 -28.63 -4.78
N MET A 227 0.55 -27.61 -5.61
CA MET A 227 1.37 -26.42 -5.66
C MET A 227 1.41 -25.67 -4.33
N SER A 228 0.27 -25.50 -3.66
CA SER A 228 0.24 -24.84 -2.35
C SER A 228 1.10 -25.56 -1.30
N LYS A 229 1.10 -26.89 -1.28
CA LYS A 229 1.95 -27.69 -0.38
C LYS A 229 3.44 -27.50 -0.67
N SER A 230 3.84 -27.63 -1.94
CA SER A 230 5.24 -27.43 -2.35
C SER A 230 5.72 -26.00 -2.09
N ILE A 231 4.85 -24.99 -2.30
CA ILE A 231 5.19 -23.60 -1.99
C ILE A 231 5.36 -23.37 -0.49
N LEU A 232 4.50 -23.94 0.35
CA LEU A 232 4.61 -23.82 1.81
C LEU A 232 5.92 -24.44 2.32
N GLU A 233 6.37 -25.57 1.76
CA GLU A 233 7.65 -26.20 2.08
C GLU A 233 8.81 -25.27 1.72
N ILE A 234 8.89 -24.79 0.47
CA ILE A 234 9.90 -23.85 0.02
C ILE A 234 9.88 -22.57 0.86
N ALA A 235 8.70 -21.99 1.09
CA ALA A 235 8.56 -20.73 1.83
C ALA A 235 9.01 -20.90 3.29
N SER A 236 8.78 -22.07 3.90
CA SER A 236 9.25 -22.37 5.26
C SER A 236 10.77 -22.40 5.34
N GLU A 237 11.43 -23.02 4.38
CA GLU A 237 12.91 -23.06 4.33
C GLU A 237 13.50 -21.65 4.08
N VAL A 238 12.91 -20.91 3.14
CA VAL A 238 13.35 -19.53 2.87
C VAL A 238 13.15 -18.65 4.09
N GLN A 239 12.01 -18.78 4.76
CA GLN A 239 11.69 -18.06 6.02
C GLN A 239 12.74 -18.37 7.10
N GLU A 240 13.07 -19.63 7.32
CA GLU A 240 14.09 -20.03 8.30
C GLU A 240 15.46 -19.46 7.95
N TYR A 241 15.86 -19.58 6.69
CA TYR A 241 17.12 -18.99 6.22
C TYR A 241 17.19 -17.48 6.44
N LEU A 242 16.11 -16.76 6.19
CA LEU A 242 16.01 -15.31 6.41
C LEU A 242 16.08 -14.97 7.90
N ASN A 243 15.35 -15.69 8.74
CA ASN A 243 15.36 -15.47 10.20
C ASN A 243 16.75 -15.73 10.82
N GLN A 244 17.48 -16.73 10.32
CA GLN A 244 18.89 -16.92 10.69
C GLN A 244 19.76 -15.74 10.22
N GLY A 245 19.53 -15.24 9.01
CA GLY A 245 20.20 -14.05 8.49
C GLY A 245 19.96 -12.79 9.32
N TYR A 246 18.81 -12.67 9.97
CA TYR A 246 18.53 -11.52 10.83
C TYR A 246 19.40 -11.46 12.09
N ASN A 247 19.90 -12.58 12.60
CA ASN A 247 20.91 -12.57 13.67
C ASN A 247 22.20 -11.88 13.20
N TYR A 248 22.62 -12.14 11.96
CA TYR A 248 23.77 -11.46 11.35
C TYR A 248 23.51 -9.96 11.18
N PHE A 249 22.34 -9.58 10.64
CA PHE A 249 21.94 -8.18 10.48
C PHE A 249 21.95 -7.44 11.82
N ALA A 250 21.29 -8.00 12.82
CA ALA A 250 21.23 -7.41 14.15
C ALA A 250 22.61 -7.20 14.77
N LYS A 251 23.47 -8.23 14.72
CA LYS A 251 24.81 -8.16 15.30
C LYS A 251 25.74 -7.21 14.54
N LYS A 252 25.76 -7.31 13.20
CA LYS A 252 26.75 -6.60 12.39
C LYS A 252 26.32 -5.19 11.99
N PHE A 253 25.03 -4.98 11.69
CA PHE A 253 24.54 -3.68 11.25
C PHE A 253 24.04 -2.80 12.41
N CYS A 254 23.54 -3.43 13.49
CA CYS A 254 22.90 -2.71 14.59
C CYS A 254 23.62 -2.86 15.95
N ASN A 255 24.70 -3.64 16.04
CA ASN A 255 25.41 -3.98 17.28
C ASN A 255 24.49 -4.54 18.37
N LEU A 256 23.60 -5.46 18.00
CA LEU A 256 22.62 -6.08 18.90
C LEU A 256 22.93 -7.55 19.15
N ASP A 257 22.86 -7.98 20.41
CA ASP A 257 22.94 -9.39 20.80
C ASP A 257 21.56 -10.07 20.80
N LYS A 258 20.51 -9.29 20.98
CA LYS A 258 19.09 -9.75 20.96
C LYS A 258 18.27 -8.82 20.10
N HIS A 259 17.35 -9.38 19.32
CA HIS A 259 16.46 -8.61 18.46
C HIS A 259 15.08 -9.26 18.36
N ARG A 260 14.13 -8.54 17.72
CA ARG A 260 12.75 -8.99 17.46
C ARG A 260 12.43 -9.00 15.96
N PHE A 261 13.45 -8.99 15.11
CA PHE A 261 13.25 -9.13 13.67
C PHE A 261 12.83 -10.56 13.37
N ASP A 262 11.68 -10.71 12.75
CA ASP A 262 11.08 -12.00 12.41
C ASP A 262 10.29 -11.83 11.12
N ILE A 263 10.45 -12.74 10.18
CA ILE A 263 9.73 -12.74 8.92
C ILE A 263 8.91 -14.02 8.80
N LYS A 264 7.71 -13.90 8.22
CA LYS A 264 6.78 -15.01 8.05
C LYS A 264 6.17 -15.00 6.66
N GLN A 265 5.92 -16.19 6.14
CA GLN A 265 5.05 -16.36 5.00
C GLN A 265 3.58 -16.14 5.46
N GLU A 266 2.84 -15.31 4.76
CA GLU A 266 1.44 -15.01 5.05
C GLU A 266 0.51 -15.50 3.95
N VAL A 267 0.76 -15.14 2.68
CA VAL A 267 -0.14 -15.46 1.58
C VAL A 267 0.53 -16.22 0.44
N ILE A 268 -0.23 -17.11 -0.21
CA ILE A 268 0.10 -17.69 -1.51
C ILE A 268 -0.99 -17.26 -2.48
N ALA A 269 -0.58 -16.68 -3.60
CA ALA A 269 -1.44 -16.30 -4.69
C ALA A 269 -1.18 -17.18 -5.92
N LYS A 270 -2.26 -17.69 -6.53
CA LYS A 270 -2.17 -18.41 -7.81
C LYS A 270 -1.59 -17.52 -8.89
N SER A 271 -1.94 -16.24 -8.87
CA SER A 271 -1.41 -15.23 -9.78
C SER A 271 -1.43 -13.83 -9.14
N GLY A 272 -0.52 -12.97 -9.62
CA GLY A 272 -0.44 -11.58 -9.21
C GLY A 272 -0.13 -10.67 -10.39
N ILE A 273 -0.80 -9.51 -10.47
CA ILE A 273 -0.50 -8.46 -11.43
C ILE A 273 0.09 -7.28 -10.68
N PHE A 274 1.33 -6.94 -11.00
CA PHE A 274 2.06 -5.83 -10.42
C PHE A 274 2.19 -4.69 -11.44
N VAL A 275 1.58 -3.56 -11.12
CA VAL A 275 1.49 -2.42 -12.05
C VAL A 275 2.56 -1.38 -11.78
N THR A 276 2.63 -0.90 -10.55
CA THR A 276 3.63 0.06 -10.06
C THR A 276 3.65 0.03 -8.52
N LYS A 277 4.52 0.83 -7.91
CA LYS A 277 4.59 0.95 -6.45
C LYS A 277 3.20 1.08 -5.83
N LYS A 278 2.90 0.22 -4.85
CA LYS A 278 1.65 0.18 -4.10
C LYS A 278 0.38 -0.01 -4.94
N ARG A 279 0.52 -0.56 -6.16
CA ARG A 279 -0.61 -0.86 -7.06
C ARG A 279 -0.46 -2.25 -7.65
N TYR A 280 -1.15 -3.21 -7.07
CA TYR A 280 -1.13 -4.61 -7.49
C TYR A 280 -2.40 -5.33 -7.09
N GLY A 281 -2.65 -6.45 -7.72
CA GLY A 281 -3.76 -7.37 -7.41
C GLY A 281 -3.28 -8.81 -7.36
N LEU A 282 -3.77 -9.59 -6.41
CA LEU A 282 -3.41 -10.98 -6.18
C LEU A 282 -4.68 -11.85 -6.10
N LYS A 283 -4.66 -13.02 -6.74
CA LYS A 283 -5.66 -14.08 -6.54
C LYS A 283 -5.12 -15.03 -5.47
N ILE A 284 -5.54 -14.85 -4.23
CA ILE A 284 -5.03 -15.58 -3.07
C ILE A 284 -5.78 -16.90 -2.91
N ILE A 285 -5.02 -17.99 -2.75
CA ILE A 285 -5.52 -19.34 -2.52
C ILE A 285 -5.18 -19.87 -1.12
N ASN A 286 -4.17 -19.30 -0.46
CA ASN A 286 -3.79 -19.64 0.90
C ASN A 286 -3.51 -18.36 1.70
N ASP A 287 -4.02 -18.29 2.92
CA ASP A 287 -3.83 -17.19 3.85
C ASP A 287 -3.50 -17.73 5.22
N ASN A 288 -2.25 -17.56 5.67
CA ASN A 288 -1.73 -18.07 6.94
C ASN A 288 -2.01 -19.58 7.12
N GLY A 289 -1.76 -20.38 6.09
CA GLY A 289 -1.95 -21.84 6.09
C GLY A 289 -3.40 -22.31 5.87
N LYS A 290 -4.36 -21.37 5.71
CA LYS A 290 -5.77 -21.70 5.43
C LYS A 290 -6.06 -21.57 3.95
N LYS A 291 -6.71 -22.56 3.36
CA LYS A 291 -7.22 -22.51 1.98
C LYS A 291 -8.31 -21.44 1.89
N VAL A 292 -8.17 -20.51 0.97
CA VAL A 292 -9.12 -19.42 0.69
C VAL A 292 -9.25 -19.23 -0.81
N ASP A 293 -10.27 -18.52 -1.21
CA ASP A 293 -10.43 -18.02 -2.59
C ASP A 293 -10.85 -16.56 -2.50
N LYS A 294 -9.87 -15.66 -2.59
CA LYS A 294 -10.14 -14.23 -2.47
C LYS A 294 -9.21 -13.37 -3.32
N MET A 295 -9.71 -12.21 -3.68
CA MET A 295 -8.93 -11.16 -4.31
C MET A 295 -8.32 -10.24 -3.24
N MET A 296 -7.02 -10.01 -3.30
CA MET A 296 -6.36 -8.91 -2.58
C MET A 296 -5.97 -7.83 -3.57
N VAL A 297 -6.45 -6.62 -3.37
CA VAL A 297 -6.14 -5.49 -4.25
C VAL A 297 -5.59 -4.33 -3.42
N LYS A 298 -4.43 -3.82 -3.81
CA LYS A 298 -3.78 -2.67 -3.17
C LYS A 298 -3.66 -1.51 -4.17
N GLY A 299 -4.08 -0.33 -3.73
CA GLY A 299 -3.87 0.95 -4.42
C GLY A 299 -4.52 1.12 -5.79
N LEU A 300 -5.18 0.10 -6.34
CA LEU A 300 -5.97 0.22 -7.56
C LEU A 300 -7.32 0.87 -7.30
N ASP A 301 -7.94 1.41 -8.32
CA ASP A 301 -9.18 2.18 -8.19
C ASP A 301 -10.41 1.30 -7.85
N THR A 302 -10.30 -0.01 -8.01
CA THR A 302 -11.30 -1.00 -7.61
C THR A 302 -11.65 -0.98 -6.11
N VAL A 303 -10.73 -0.52 -5.25
CA VAL A 303 -10.95 -0.44 -3.79
C VAL A 303 -11.25 0.96 -3.29
N ARG A 304 -11.22 1.98 -4.17
CA ARG A 304 -11.42 3.38 -3.78
C ARG A 304 -12.90 3.74 -3.66
N SER A 305 -13.26 4.40 -2.56
CA SER A 305 -14.62 4.93 -2.36
C SER A 305 -14.96 6.12 -3.27
N SER A 306 -13.94 6.80 -3.81
CA SER A 306 -14.08 7.95 -4.72
C SER A 306 -14.16 7.56 -6.19
N PHE A 307 -14.49 6.31 -6.51
CA PHE A 307 -14.61 5.82 -7.88
C PHE A 307 -16.06 5.43 -8.19
N PRO A 308 -16.58 5.68 -9.42
CA PRO A 308 -17.97 5.36 -9.78
C PRO A 308 -18.28 3.87 -9.65
N THR A 309 -19.45 3.53 -9.10
CA THR A 309 -19.81 2.14 -8.74
C THR A 309 -19.73 1.18 -9.91
N ALA A 310 -20.38 1.50 -11.04
CA ALA A 310 -20.36 0.62 -12.22
C ALA A 310 -18.94 0.45 -12.81
N MET A 311 -18.14 1.52 -12.82
CA MET A 311 -16.76 1.45 -13.29
C MET A 311 -15.88 0.64 -12.34
N LYS A 312 -16.15 0.71 -11.04
CA LYS A 312 -15.45 -0.08 -10.01
C LYS A 312 -15.73 -1.57 -10.18
N GLU A 313 -16.99 -1.94 -10.36
CA GLU A 313 -17.41 -3.32 -10.59
C GLU A 313 -16.77 -3.87 -11.86
N MET A 314 -16.80 -3.09 -12.95
CA MET A 314 -16.17 -3.45 -14.23
C MET A 314 -14.66 -3.67 -14.07
N LEU A 315 -13.93 -2.73 -13.44
CA LEU A 315 -12.49 -2.88 -13.22
C LEU A 315 -12.16 -4.06 -12.30
N SER A 316 -12.99 -4.35 -11.31
CA SER A 316 -12.81 -5.50 -10.41
C SER A 316 -12.93 -6.80 -11.20
N LYS A 317 -13.96 -6.91 -12.03
CA LYS A 317 -14.16 -8.08 -12.91
C LYS A 317 -13.04 -8.23 -13.93
N LEU A 318 -12.65 -7.13 -14.58
CA LEU A 318 -11.52 -7.12 -15.53
C LEU A 318 -10.22 -7.61 -14.87
N LEU A 319 -9.90 -7.12 -13.68
CA LEU A 319 -8.70 -7.54 -12.93
C LEU A 319 -8.75 -9.02 -12.56
N GLU A 320 -9.91 -9.50 -12.10
CA GLU A 320 -10.11 -10.92 -11.79
C GLU A 320 -9.91 -11.81 -13.02
N ASP A 321 -10.54 -11.45 -14.14
CA ASP A 321 -10.44 -12.19 -15.39
C ASP A 321 -9.00 -12.20 -15.94
N MET A 322 -8.27 -11.09 -15.83
CA MET A 322 -6.84 -11.03 -16.16
C MET A 322 -6.02 -11.99 -15.28
N LEU A 323 -6.31 -12.06 -13.98
CA LEU A 323 -5.64 -12.98 -13.06
C LEU A 323 -5.98 -14.45 -13.34
N MET A 324 -7.17 -14.71 -13.86
CA MET A 324 -7.65 -16.06 -14.25
C MET A 324 -7.25 -16.47 -15.67
N ASN A 325 -6.37 -15.72 -16.35
CA ASN A 325 -5.90 -16.00 -17.71
C ASN A 325 -6.99 -15.97 -18.79
N VAL A 326 -8.05 -15.17 -18.61
CA VAL A 326 -9.01 -14.95 -19.70
C VAL A 326 -8.28 -14.29 -20.88
N PRO A 327 -8.48 -14.78 -22.13
CA PRO A 327 -7.78 -14.26 -23.30
C PRO A 327 -8.06 -12.77 -23.54
N GLN A 328 -7.04 -12.00 -23.94
CA GLN A 328 -7.15 -10.55 -24.19
C GLN A 328 -8.33 -10.20 -25.10
N LYS A 329 -8.58 -10.97 -26.17
CA LYS A 329 -9.70 -10.73 -27.10
C LYS A 329 -11.09 -10.75 -26.44
N GLU A 330 -11.27 -11.56 -25.41
CA GLU A 330 -12.53 -11.61 -24.65
C GLU A 330 -12.63 -10.39 -23.73
N LEU A 331 -11.52 -9.99 -23.12
CA LEU A 331 -11.44 -8.79 -22.28
C LEU A 331 -11.65 -7.51 -23.10
N ASP A 332 -11.12 -7.44 -24.32
CA ASP A 332 -11.36 -6.32 -25.24
C ASP A 332 -12.86 -6.18 -25.55
N LYS A 333 -13.54 -7.28 -25.88
CA LYS A 333 -15.00 -7.29 -26.09
C LYS A 333 -15.75 -6.84 -24.84
N PHE A 334 -15.35 -7.33 -23.68
CA PHE A 334 -15.98 -6.95 -22.41
C PHE A 334 -15.86 -5.44 -22.15
N ILE A 335 -14.68 -4.85 -22.38
CA ILE A 335 -14.42 -3.41 -22.23
C ILE A 335 -15.26 -2.58 -23.19
N ILE A 336 -15.31 -2.99 -24.47
CA ILE A 336 -16.07 -2.28 -25.52
C ILE A 336 -17.57 -2.33 -25.21
N ASN A 337 -18.08 -3.50 -24.86
CA ASN A 337 -19.49 -3.66 -24.49
C ASN A 337 -19.85 -2.80 -23.26
N PHE A 338 -18.98 -2.75 -22.26
CA PHE A 338 -19.19 -1.89 -21.10
C PHE A 338 -19.22 -0.41 -21.50
N LYS A 339 -18.27 0.05 -22.32
CA LYS A 339 -18.24 1.42 -22.84
C LYS A 339 -19.55 1.82 -23.53
N ASP A 340 -20.10 0.93 -24.37
CA ASP A 340 -21.36 1.18 -25.05
C ASP A 340 -22.55 1.16 -24.09
N SER A 341 -22.57 0.25 -23.13
CA SER A 341 -23.64 0.17 -22.12
C SER A 341 -23.70 1.41 -21.22
N MET A 342 -22.59 2.11 -21.00
CA MET A 342 -22.57 3.35 -20.20
C MET A 342 -23.51 4.43 -20.73
N LYS A 343 -23.83 4.42 -22.02
CA LYS A 343 -24.76 5.38 -22.66
C LYS A 343 -26.20 5.21 -22.14
N LEU A 344 -26.55 3.99 -21.71
CA LEU A 344 -27.88 3.60 -21.25
C LEU A 344 -27.97 3.48 -19.72
N MET A 345 -26.85 3.58 -19.02
CA MET A 345 -26.82 3.45 -17.57
C MET A 345 -27.43 4.66 -16.84
N ASP A 346 -28.02 4.40 -15.69
CA ASP A 346 -28.38 5.49 -14.76
C ASP A 346 -27.13 6.28 -14.40
N PHE A 347 -27.18 7.59 -14.61
CA PHE A 347 -26.09 8.50 -14.33
C PHE A 347 -25.54 8.37 -12.89
N LYS A 348 -26.36 7.96 -11.93
CA LYS A 348 -25.97 7.73 -10.55
C LYS A 348 -24.90 6.65 -10.39
N LYS A 349 -24.89 5.65 -11.29
CA LYS A 349 -23.92 4.54 -11.28
C LYS A 349 -22.56 4.93 -11.86
N ILE A 350 -22.54 5.94 -12.75
CA ILE A 350 -21.33 6.38 -13.46
C ILE A 350 -20.82 7.75 -13.02
N SER A 351 -21.52 8.43 -12.10
CA SER A 351 -21.07 9.71 -11.51
C SER A 351 -19.94 9.53 -10.50
N ILE A 352 -19.07 10.53 -10.41
CA ILE A 352 -17.85 10.49 -9.60
C ILE A 352 -18.14 10.97 -8.17
N PRO A 353 -18.02 10.12 -7.16
CA PRO A 353 -18.16 10.55 -5.76
C PRO A 353 -16.89 11.26 -5.28
N THR A 354 -17.04 12.40 -4.63
CA THR A 354 -15.91 13.19 -4.13
C THR A 354 -16.31 14.03 -2.92
N SER A 355 -15.40 14.29 -1.99
CA SER A 355 -15.59 15.30 -0.95
C SER A 355 -15.09 16.65 -1.45
N VAL A 356 -15.90 17.70 -1.28
CA VAL A 356 -15.55 19.05 -1.72
C VAL A 356 -14.72 19.74 -0.65
N LYS A 357 -13.53 20.21 -1.05
CA LYS A 357 -12.67 21.00 -0.17
C LYS A 357 -12.26 22.30 -0.86
N GLY A 358 -12.31 23.39 -0.12
CA GLY A 358 -11.83 24.68 -0.59
C GLY A 358 -12.83 25.48 -1.45
N ILE A 359 -14.15 25.26 -1.34
CA ILE A 359 -15.16 26.08 -2.04
C ILE A 359 -14.89 27.57 -1.82
N THR A 360 -14.77 28.00 -0.56
CA THR A 360 -14.52 29.41 -0.20
C THR A 360 -13.20 29.96 -0.73
N LYS A 361 -12.20 29.10 -0.90
CA LYS A 361 -10.89 29.46 -1.49
C LYS A 361 -11.01 29.83 -2.96
N TYR A 362 -11.82 29.08 -3.70
CA TYR A 362 -11.95 29.20 -5.15
C TYR A 362 -13.12 30.05 -5.61
N GLN A 363 -14.15 30.25 -4.78
CA GLN A 363 -15.27 31.11 -5.07
C GLN A 363 -14.83 32.58 -5.07
N MET A 364 -15.26 33.35 -6.08
CA MET A 364 -15.07 34.80 -6.14
C MET A 364 -16.22 35.51 -5.41
N LYS A 365 -15.94 36.60 -4.71
CA LYS A 365 -16.95 37.40 -3.99
C LYS A 365 -17.92 38.13 -4.92
N SER A 366 -17.43 38.51 -6.11
CA SER A 366 -18.22 39.13 -7.18
C SER A 366 -17.99 38.35 -8.46
N GLY A 367 -19.04 37.89 -9.09
CA GLY A 367 -18.97 37.17 -10.36
C GLY A 367 -20.36 36.87 -10.88
N ALA A 368 -20.52 36.84 -12.21
CA ALA A 368 -21.73 36.39 -12.85
C ALA A 368 -22.00 34.91 -12.52
N LEU A 369 -23.25 34.50 -12.53
CA LEU A 369 -23.62 33.09 -12.37
C LEU A 369 -22.82 32.24 -13.34
N PHE A 370 -22.37 31.07 -12.86
CA PHE A 370 -21.53 30.12 -13.59
C PHE A 370 -20.12 30.60 -13.97
N GLN A 371 -19.69 31.76 -13.50
CA GLN A 371 -18.35 32.33 -13.76
C GLN A 371 -17.63 32.77 -12.48
N GLY A 372 -18.27 32.67 -11.32
CA GLY A 372 -17.77 33.16 -10.02
C GLY A 372 -16.69 32.29 -9.37
N PHE A 373 -15.68 31.81 -10.13
CA PHE A 373 -14.58 30.98 -9.60
C PHE A 373 -13.23 31.35 -10.23
N LYS A 374 -12.16 31.10 -9.46
CA LYS A 374 -10.79 31.42 -9.85
C LYS A 374 -10.26 30.47 -10.93
N LEU A 375 -9.30 30.95 -11.73
CA LEU A 375 -8.52 30.10 -12.64
C LEU A 375 -7.84 28.96 -11.85
N GLY A 376 -7.81 27.74 -12.40
CA GLY A 376 -7.23 26.57 -11.74
C GLY A 376 -8.12 25.92 -10.68
N THR A 377 -9.40 26.30 -10.60
CA THR A 377 -10.38 25.64 -9.72
C THR A 377 -10.49 24.15 -10.07
N PRO A 378 -10.30 23.24 -9.09
CA PRO A 378 -10.50 21.80 -9.32
C PRO A 378 -11.91 21.49 -9.82
N ILE A 379 -12.04 20.55 -10.75
CA ILE A 379 -13.30 20.27 -11.44
C ILE A 379 -14.47 19.92 -10.50
N HIS A 380 -14.22 19.17 -9.43
CA HIS A 380 -15.24 18.84 -8.44
C HIS A 380 -15.72 20.06 -7.62
N VAL A 381 -14.83 21.04 -7.38
CA VAL A 381 -15.17 22.31 -6.75
C VAL A 381 -15.97 23.17 -7.72
N LYS A 382 -15.54 23.23 -8.98
CA LYS A 382 -16.28 23.90 -10.06
C LYS A 382 -17.69 23.31 -10.22
N SER A 383 -17.81 21.99 -10.19
CA SER A 383 -19.10 21.29 -10.27
C SER A 383 -20.03 21.67 -9.11
N ALA A 384 -19.49 21.79 -7.89
CA ALA A 384 -20.24 22.22 -6.71
C ALA A 384 -20.69 23.68 -6.80
N LEU A 385 -19.83 24.57 -7.28
CA LEU A 385 -20.18 25.98 -7.53
C LEU A 385 -21.28 26.11 -8.60
N TYR A 386 -21.19 25.33 -9.66
CA TYR A 386 -22.24 25.26 -10.70
C TYR A 386 -23.58 24.75 -10.15
N TYR A 387 -23.57 23.77 -9.23
CA TYR A 387 -24.79 23.36 -8.52
C TYR A 387 -25.38 24.51 -7.75
N ASN A 388 -24.59 25.23 -6.96
CA ASN A 388 -25.03 26.36 -6.16
C ASN A 388 -25.61 27.51 -7.02
N ASP A 389 -24.99 27.79 -8.15
CA ASP A 389 -25.48 28.81 -9.08
C ASP A 389 -26.72 28.34 -9.85
N PHE A 390 -26.85 27.03 -10.14
CA PHE A 390 -28.05 26.46 -10.74
C PHE A 390 -29.27 26.60 -9.84
N LEU A 391 -29.10 26.45 -8.51
CA LEU A 391 -30.20 26.73 -7.55
C LEU A 391 -30.68 28.14 -7.63
N LYS A 392 -29.77 29.11 -7.70
CA LYS A 392 -30.07 30.54 -7.82
C LYS A 392 -30.73 30.88 -9.14
N TYR A 393 -30.13 30.41 -10.25
CA TYR A 393 -30.61 30.65 -11.62
C TYR A 393 -32.05 30.19 -11.83
N ASN A 394 -32.40 29.01 -11.32
CA ASN A 394 -33.73 28.45 -11.48
C ASN A 394 -34.68 28.83 -10.33
N LYS A 395 -34.30 29.77 -9.42
CA LYS A 395 -35.07 30.18 -8.27
C LYS A 395 -35.61 29.00 -7.44
N ILE A 396 -34.76 27.96 -7.25
CA ILE A 396 -35.16 26.74 -6.56
C ILE A 396 -35.38 27.02 -5.07
N PRO A 397 -36.46 26.46 -4.46
CA PRO A 397 -36.81 26.72 -3.05
C PRO A 397 -35.67 26.46 -2.07
N ALA A 398 -35.57 27.25 -1.01
CA ALA A 398 -34.54 27.19 0.02
C ALA A 398 -34.41 25.83 0.76
N ARG A 399 -35.46 24.98 0.64
CA ARG A 399 -35.40 23.60 1.16
C ARG A 399 -34.26 22.77 0.56
N TYR A 400 -33.81 23.11 -0.64
CA TYR A 400 -32.63 22.50 -1.28
C TYR A 400 -31.39 23.33 -0.97
N SER A 401 -30.62 22.87 0.01
CA SER A 401 -29.44 23.59 0.47
C SER A 401 -28.30 23.60 -0.58
N GLN A 402 -27.51 24.66 -0.56
CA GLN A 402 -26.27 24.75 -1.31
C GLN A 402 -25.28 23.67 -0.85
N ILE A 403 -24.30 23.35 -1.70
CA ILE A 403 -23.15 22.52 -1.34
C ILE A 403 -22.13 23.39 -0.60
N PHE A 404 -21.69 22.89 0.57
CA PHE A 404 -20.70 23.56 1.41
C PHE A 404 -19.36 22.79 1.46
N ASN A 405 -18.36 23.43 2.04
CA ASN A 405 -17.05 22.85 2.21
C ASN A 405 -17.12 21.64 3.16
N GLY A 406 -16.50 20.52 2.76
CA GLY A 406 -16.51 19.26 3.51
C GLY A 406 -17.58 18.26 3.09
N GLU A 407 -18.60 18.69 2.35
CA GLU A 407 -19.68 17.79 1.92
C GLU A 407 -19.23 16.76 0.91
N LYS A 408 -19.84 15.57 0.96
CA LYS A 408 -19.71 14.52 -0.05
C LYS A 408 -20.71 14.78 -1.16
N ILE A 409 -20.23 14.82 -2.39
CA ILE A 409 -21.04 15.04 -3.59
C ILE A 409 -20.75 13.95 -4.62
N ARG A 410 -21.59 13.93 -5.65
CA ARG A 410 -21.34 13.26 -6.92
C ARG A 410 -21.33 14.29 -8.02
N TRP A 411 -20.53 14.10 -9.05
CA TRP A 411 -20.47 15.02 -10.18
C TRP A 411 -20.25 14.27 -11.50
N VAL A 412 -20.63 14.92 -12.59
CA VAL A 412 -20.55 14.37 -13.95
C VAL A 412 -19.99 15.37 -14.92
N TYR A 413 -19.44 14.90 -16.03
CA TYR A 413 -19.18 15.70 -17.22
C TYR A 413 -20.47 15.88 -18.03
N LEU A 414 -20.62 17.02 -18.65
CA LEU A 414 -21.77 17.37 -19.51
C LEU A 414 -21.36 17.51 -20.97
N LYS A 415 -22.32 17.22 -21.87
CA LYS A 415 -22.30 17.59 -23.27
C LYS A 415 -22.64 19.09 -23.39
N GLN A 416 -22.52 19.66 -24.61
CA GLN A 416 -22.99 21.00 -24.89
C GLN A 416 -24.44 21.17 -24.43
N ASN A 417 -24.73 22.27 -23.74
CA ASN A 417 -26.00 22.55 -23.10
C ASN A 417 -26.27 24.06 -23.07
N PRO A 418 -27.51 24.51 -22.85
CA PRO A 418 -27.90 25.92 -22.89
C PRO A 418 -27.20 26.81 -21.88
N LEU A 419 -26.68 26.25 -20.78
CA LEU A 419 -25.97 27.00 -19.72
C LEU A 419 -24.46 27.01 -19.92
N ASN A 420 -23.96 26.35 -20.99
CA ASN A 420 -22.56 26.24 -21.32
C ASN A 420 -21.70 25.61 -20.21
N LEU A 421 -22.29 24.72 -19.40
CA LEU A 421 -21.62 24.01 -18.31
C LEU A 421 -20.90 22.75 -18.84
N ASP A 422 -19.65 22.57 -18.46
CA ASP A 422 -18.85 21.39 -18.81
C ASP A 422 -18.96 20.26 -17.77
N THR A 423 -19.50 20.58 -16.58
CA THR A 423 -19.68 19.69 -15.44
C THR A 423 -20.82 20.19 -14.53
N ILE A 424 -21.35 19.32 -13.68
CA ILE A 424 -22.26 19.72 -12.59
C ILE A 424 -22.22 18.68 -11.48
N ALA A 425 -22.41 19.13 -10.24
CA ALA A 425 -22.56 18.26 -9.08
C ALA A 425 -24.02 18.01 -8.70
N TYR A 426 -24.21 17.00 -7.84
CA TYR A 426 -25.44 16.78 -7.09
C TYR A 426 -25.09 16.09 -5.77
N LYS A 427 -25.98 16.18 -4.76
CA LYS A 427 -25.71 15.65 -3.42
C LYS A 427 -25.90 14.13 -3.33
N GLY A 428 -26.83 13.58 -4.12
CA GLY A 428 -27.20 12.16 -4.10
C GLY A 428 -28.39 11.85 -3.16
N HIS A 429 -28.81 12.83 -2.39
CA HIS A 429 -30.00 12.82 -1.54
C HIS A 429 -30.62 14.22 -1.61
N GLU A 430 -31.94 14.33 -1.60
CA GLU A 430 -32.69 15.60 -1.60
C GLU A 430 -32.26 16.60 -2.70
N ASP A 431 -31.93 16.08 -3.88
CA ASP A 431 -31.58 16.93 -5.02
C ASP A 431 -32.82 17.44 -5.75
N PRO A 432 -32.80 18.69 -6.24
CA PRO A 432 -33.92 19.23 -7.02
C PRO A 432 -34.16 18.41 -8.29
N PRO A 433 -35.42 18.06 -8.63
CA PRO A 433 -35.75 17.36 -9.87
C PRO A 433 -35.20 18.06 -11.14
N GLN A 434 -35.13 19.38 -11.14
CA GLN A 434 -34.60 20.19 -12.23
C GLN A 434 -33.13 19.87 -12.52
N ILE A 435 -32.27 19.73 -11.48
CA ILE A 435 -30.87 19.34 -11.64
C ILE A 435 -30.76 17.90 -12.14
N LEU A 436 -31.52 16.96 -11.54
CA LEU A 436 -31.49 15.57 -11.94
C LEU A 436 -31.93 15.40 -13.40
N ASN A 437 -32.94 16.13 -13.85
CA ASN A 437 -33.38 16.12 -15.25
C ASN A 437 -32.35 16.76 -16.18
N PHE A 438 -31.71 17.85 -15.76
CA PHE A 438 -30.63 18.49 -16.49
C PHE A 438 -29.44 17.52 -16.69
N ILE A 439 -29.05 16.81 -15.64
CA ILE A 439 -27.99 15.80 -15.70
C ILE A 439 -28.37 14.67 -16.67
N ARG A 440 -29.59 14.10 -16.56
CA ARG A 440 -30.05 13.03 -17.47
C ARG A 440 -29.98 13.44 -18.93
N LYS A 441 -30.35 14.68 -19.23
CA LYS A 441 -30.40 15.20 -20.61
C LYS A 441 -29.01 15.47 -21.18
N TYR A 442 -28.08 15.97 -20.36
CA TYR A 442 -26.82 16.50 -20.86
C TYR A 442 -25.56 15.75 -20.39
N ILE A 443 -25.68 14.66 -19.63
CA ILE A 443 -24.53 13.85 -19.22
C ILE A 443 -23.71 13.38 -20.45
N ASN A 444 -22.37 13.33 -20.26
CA ASN A 444 -21.44 12.88 -21.27
C ASN A 444 -20.75 11.57 -20.82
N PRO A 445 -21.32 10.38 -21.08
CA PRO A 445 -20.73 9.10 -20.70
C PRO A 445 -19.39 8.83 -21.40
N GLU A 446 -19.21 9.30 -22.64
CA GLU A 446 -17.96 9.12 -23.39
C GLU A 446 -16.80 9.88 -22.74
N LYS A 447 -17.03 11.12 -22.31
CA LYS A 447 -16.02 11.89 -21.58
C LYS A 447 -15.74 11.28 -20.22
N LEU A 448 -16.77 10.75 -19.51
CA LEU A 448 -16.58 10.00 -18.27
C LEU A 448 -15.73 8.75 -18.50
N TYR A 449 -16.03 7.95 -19.52
CA TYR A 449 -15.22 6.79 -19.90
C TYR A 449 -13.76 7.21 -20.13
N LYS A 450 -13.52 8.16 -21.04
CA LYS A 450 -12.16 8.60 -21.43
C LYS A 450 -11.36 9.18 -20.28
N GLN A 451 -11.96 10.02 -19.43
CA GLN A 451 -11.25 10.73 -18.38
C GLN A 451 -11.08 9.91 -17.10
N VAL A 452 -11.99 8.99 -16.81
CA VAL A 452 -12.03 8.29 -15.52
C VAL A 452 -11.62 6.82 -15.68
N LEU A 453 -12.24 6.07 -16.60
CA LEU A 453 -12.07 4.62 -16.69
C LEU A 453 -10.94 4.22 -17.63
N HIS A 454 -10.88 4.76 -18.82
CA HIS A 454 -9.93 4.37 -19.88
C HIS A 454 -8.47 4.38 -19.39
N LYS A 455 -8.06 5.45 -18.71
CA LYS A 455 -6.70 5.55 -18.15
C LYS A 455 -6.37 4.43 -17.15
N LYS A 456 -7.38 3.88 -16.47
CA LYS A 456 -7.19 2.80 -15.48
C LYS A 456 -7.10 1.44 -16.17
N ILE A 457 -7.85 1.26 -17.24
CA ILE A 457 -7.74 0.08 -18.12
C ILE A 457 -6.35 0.06 -18.75
N MET A 458 -5.91 1.17 -19.36
CA MET A 458 -4.60 1.26 -20.01
C MET A 458 -3.45 0.98 -19.06
N MET A 459 -3.53 1.44 -17.81
CA MET A 459 -2.51 1.13 -16.80
C MET A 459 -2.37 -0.39 -16.54
N LEU A 460 -3.46 -1.15 -16.57
CA LEU A 460 -3.43 -2.62 -16.45
C LEU A 460 -2.90 -3.28 -17.71
N TYR A 461 -3.33 -2.82 -18.87
CA TYR A 461 -2.90 -3.32 -20.18
C TYR A 461 -1.41 -3.09 -20.40
N GLU A 462 -0.91 -1.88 -20.14
CA GLU A 462 0.53 -1.56 -20.22
C GLU A 462 1.38 -2.43 -19.28
N ALA A 463 0.87 -2.75 -18.08
CA ALA A 463 1.59 -3.65 -17.17
C ALA A 463 1.71 -5.06 -17.74
N LEU A 464 0.77 -5.50 -18.57
CA LEU A 464 0.79 -6.80 -19.25
C LEU A 464 1.47 -6.77 -20.63
N GLY A 465 1.91 -5.60 -21.09
CA GLY A 465 2.46 -5.42 -22.43
C GLY A 465 1.40 -5.54 -23.55
N TRP A 466 0.13 -5.23 -23.23
CA TRP A 466 -0.98 -5.30 -24.18
C TRP A 466 -1.27 -3.94 -24.80
N ASP A 467 -1.69 -3.96 -26.08
CA ASP A 467 -2.16 -2.78 -26.78
C ASP A 467 -3.56 -2.36 -26.34
N GLU A 468 -3.97 -1.15 -26.72
CA GLU A 468 -5.30 -0.60 -26.43
C GLU A 468 -6.40 -1.55 -26.95
N PRO A 469 -7.49 -1.76 -26.16
CA PRO A 469 -8.60 -2.61 -26.57
C PRO A 469 -9.17 -2.22 -27.93
N THR A 470 -9.18 -3.14 -28.89
CA THR A 470 -9.67 -2.94 -30.24
C THR A 470 -10.87 -3.82 -30.54
N ASP A 471 -11.84 -3.26 -31.29
CA ASP A 471 -12.93 -4.03 -31.83
C ASP A 471 -12.46 -4.71 -33.12
N SER A 472 -12.05 -5.97 -33.00
CA SER A 472 -11.58 -6.75 -34.15
C SER A 472 -12.63 -6.90 -35.31
N SER A 473 -13.90 -6.68 -35.02
CA SER A 473 -14.95 -6.67 -36.04
C SER A 473 -14.93 -5.42 -36.91
N LYS A 474 -14.53 -4.27 -36.33
CA LYS A 474 -14.44 -2.99 -37.07
C LYS A 474 -13.11 -2.78 -37.76
N THR A 475 -12.10 -3.57 -37.47
CA THR A 475 -10.80 -3.49 -38.15
C THR A 475 -10.89 -4.07 -39.57
N LEU A 476 -11.74 -5.08 -39.79
CA LEU A 476 -11.98 -5.66 -41.11
C LEU A 476 -12.81 -4.74 -42.04
N GLU A 477 -13.77 -3.97 -41.49
CA GLU A 477 -14.55 -2.99 -42.25
C GLU A 477 -13.75 -1.77 -42.74
N ARG A 478 -12.55 -1.54 -42.23
CA ARG A 478 -11.62 -0.46 -42.67
C ARG A 478 -10.71 -0.92 -43.85
N PHE A 479 -10.67 -2.20 -44.14
CA PHE A 479 -9.87 -2.78 -45.23
C PHE A 479 -10.72 -3.20 -46.44
N PHE A 480 -12.02 -3.06 -46.35
CA PHE A 480 -12.99 -3.20 -47.44
C PHE A 480 -13.78 -1.90 -47.56
#